data_ca19a9c3414d1f56f5f47e14a1632551
#
_entry.id   ca19a9c3414d1f56f5f47e14a1632551
#
_cell.length_a   1.000
_cell.length_b   1.000
_cell.length_c   1.000
_cell.angle_alpha   90.00
_cell.angle_beta   90.00
_cell.angle_gamma   90.00
#
_symmetry.space_group_name_H-M   'P 1'
#
loop_
_entity.id
_entity.type
_entity.pdbx_description
1 polymer ?
#
loop_
_entity_poly.entity_id
_entity_poly.type
_entity_poly.pdbx_seq_one_letter_code
_entity_poly.pdbx_strand_id
1 'polypeptide(L)'
;MKFLYYTDWYKKRLEKIINIFGSDWFAGKKILELGACHGDIGIELIKLGAKVTFADYRQEHLDSISEKLKDYAFLNCEFIQLDQETKWNLNSKYDLVLHLGVLYHLKNWKQDLECAMQHSNTMILESLVHNNIFPDTIKKVNVDPFTEKYHGKNPKELSFFCQESVEATLNKIDCR
;
A
#
# COMPACT_ATOMS: atom_id res chain seq x y z
N MET A 1 -19.02 -2.93 -16.57
CA MET A 1 -17.79 -3.70 -16.89
C MET A 1 -16.55 -3.28 -16.07
N LYS A 2 -16.36 -1.97 -15.73
CA LYS A 2 -15.21 -1.48 -14.91
C LYS A 2 -15.20 -1.97 -13.44
N PHE A 3 -16.36 -2.25 -12.82
CA PHE A 3 -16.45 -2.73 -11.43
C PHE A 3 -15.94 -4.16 -11.24
N LEU A 4 -16.12 -5.04 -12.23
CA LEU A 4 -15.65 -6.43 -12.22
C LEU A 4 -14.12 -6.52 -12.26
N TYR A 5 -13.45 -5.61 -12.98
CA TYR A 5 -11.99 -5.62 -13.09
C TYR A 5 -11.30 -5.30 -11.76
N TYR A 6 -11.85 -4.35 -10.98
CA TYR A 6 -11.30 -3.98 -9.68
C TYR A 6 -11.49 -5.11 -8.65
N THR A 7 -12.67 -5.74 -8.62
CA THR A 7 -12.95 -6.86 -7.71
C THR A 7 -12.07 -8.07 -7.96
N ASP A 8 -11.75 -8.37 -9.22
CA ASP A 8 -10.89 -9.51 -9.56
C ASP A 8 -9.42 -9.23 -9.21
N TRP A 9 -8.97 -7.98 -9.30
CA TRP A 9 -7.60 -7.63 -9.00
C TRP A 9 -7.29 -7.73 -7.51
N TYR A 10 -8.12 -7.17 -6.64
CA TYR A 10 -7.87 -7.26 -5.20
C TYR A 10 -7.93 -8.71 -4.70
N LYS A 11 -8.84 -9.54 -5.23
CA LYS A 11 -8.91 -10.97 -4.92
C LYS A 11 -7.61 -11.70 -5.25
N LYS A 12 -7.07 -11.46 -6.45
CA LYS A 12 -5.79 -12.05 -6.86
C LYS A 12 -4.62 -11.61 -5.97
N ARG A 13 -4.61 -10.34 -5.54
CA ARG A 13 -3.62 -9.86 -4.56
C ARG A 13 -3.75 -10.60 -3.24
N LEU A 14 -4.96 -10.66 -2.70
CA LEU A 14 -5.25 -11.34 -1.44
C LEU A 14 -4.87 -12.83 -1.52
N GLU A 15 -5.26 -13.54 -2.58
CA GLU A 15 -4.88 -14.93 -2.80
C GLU A 15 -3.37 -15.13 -2.80
N LYS A 16 -2.63 -14.25 -3.48
CA LYS A 16 -1.15 -14.31 -3.49
C LYS A 16 -0.56 -14.08 -2.10
N ILE A 17 -1.07 -13.11 -1.36
CA ILE A 17 -0.63 -12.81 0.00
C ILE A 17 -0.88 -14.02 0.92
N ILE A 18 -2.08 -14.60 0.87
CA ILE A 18 -2.42 -15.79 1.66
C ILE A 18 -1.57 -17.00 1.24
N ASN A 19 -1.29 -17.18 -0.05
CA ASN A 19 -0.46 -18.28 -0.53
C ASN A 19 1.01 -18.17 -0.09
N ILE A 20 1.52 -16.95 0.11
CA ILE A 20 2.90 -16.74 0.58
C ILE A 20 3.03 -17.07 2.07
N PHE A 21 2.08 -16.66 2.91
CA PHE A 21 2.20 -16.77 4.36
C PHE A 21 1.39 -17.91 4.97
N GLY A 22 0.29 -18.31 4.33
CA GLY A 22 -0.73 -19.16 4.92
C GLY A 22 -1.76 -18.35 5.73
N SER A 23 -3.02 -18.78 5.74
CA SER A 23 -4.12 -18.09 6.44
C SER A 23 -3.85 -17.91 7.94
N ASP A 24 -3.31 -18.94 8.58
CA ASP A 24 -3.12 -18.98 10.03
C ASP A 24 -2.00 -18.07 10.50
N TRP A 25 -1.08 -17.68 9.59
CA TRP A 25 0.02 -16.78 9.90
C TRP A 25 -0.47 -15.40 10.36
N PHE A 26 -1.62 -14.95 9.87
CA PHE A 26 -2.14 -13.60 10.13
C PHE A 26 -2.67 -13.42 11.56
N ALA A 27 -2.98 -14.50 12.25
CA ALA A 27 -3.53 -14.44 13.61
C ALA A 27 -2.58 -13.68 14.58
N GLY A 28 -3.06 -12.53 15.08
CA GLY A 28 -2.32 -11.65 15.99
C GLY A 28 -1.22 -10.80 15.35
N LYS A 29 -0.94 -10.95 14.06
CA LYS A 29 0.08 -10.18 13.35
C LYS A 29 -0.29 -8.72 13.19
N LYS A 30 0.69 -7.84 13.36
CA LYS A 30 0.56 -6.39 13.10
C LYS A 30 0.91 -6.09 11.65
N ILE A 31 -0.03 -5.53 10.91
CA ILE A 31 0.12 -5.23 9.49
C ILE A 31 -0.09 -3.74 9.26
N LEU A 32 0.81 -3.11 8.50
CA LEU A 32 0.63 -1.75 8.00
C LEU A 32 0.23 -1.81 6.53
N GLU A 33 -0.94 -1.29 6.17
CA GLU A 33 -1.40 -1.13 4.80
C GLU A 33 -1.23 0.33 4.38
N LEU A 34 -0.27 0.58 3.50
CA LEU A 34 0.05 1.90 2.95
C LEU A 34 -0.78 2.18 1.70
N GLY A 35 -1.42 3.37 1.64
CA GLY A 35 -2.35 3.73 0.57
C GLY A 35 -3.57 2.83 0.56
N ALA A 36 -4.18 2.66 1.72
CA ALA A 36 -5.24 1.67 1.97
C ALA A 36 -6.48 1.82 1.09
N CYS A 37 -6.76 3.01 0.55
CA CYS A 37 -7.87 3.31 -0.36
C CYS A 37 -9.23 2.80 0.17
N HIS A 38 -9.66 1.62 -0.27
CA HIS A 38 -10.91 0.97 0.18
C HIS A 38 -10.72 0.00 1.34
N GLY A 39 -9.48 -0.33 1.71
CA GLY A 39 -9.14 -1.25 2.79
C GLY A 39 -9.51 -2.71 2.52
N ASP A 40 -9.81 -3.07 1.26
CA ASP A 40 -10.38 -4.37 0.95
C ASP A 40 -9.44 -5.54 1.33
N ILE A 41 -8.12 -5.35 1.24
CA ILE A 41 -7.15 -6.38 1.65
C ILE A 41 -7.03 -6.43 3.17
N GLY A 42 -6.79 -5.29 3.83
CA GLY A 42 -6.66 -5.24 5.28
C GLY A 42 -7.90 -5.73 6.01
N ILE A 43 -9.11 -5.44 5.49
CA ILE A 43 -10.37 -5.96 6.05
C ILE A 43 -10.40 -7.50 6.01
N GLU A 44 -10.00 -8.12 4.90
CA GLU A 44 -9.94 -9.59 4.83
C GLU A 44 -8.86 -10.17 5.75
N LEU A 45 -7.72 -9.48 5.92
CA LEU A 45 -6.68 -9.92 6.86
C LEU A 45 -7.13 -9.78 8.33
N ILE A 46 -7.96 -8.78 8.66
CA ILE A 46 -8.59 -8.68 9.99
C ILE A 46 -9.47 -9.91 10.27
N LYS A 47 -10.22 -10.40 9.29
CA LYS A 47 -11.03 -11.61 9.42
C LYS A 47 -10.19 -12.86 9.68
N LEU A 48 -8.90 -12.85 9.28
CA LEU A 48 -7.91 -13.89 9.60
C LEU A 48 -7.18 -13.62 10.93
N GLY A 49 -7.63 -12.64 11.70
CA GLY A 49 -7.10 -12.33 13.04
C GLY A 49 -5.94 -11.34 13.08
N ALA A 50 -5.62 -10.67 11.98
CA ALA A 50 -4.60 -9.64 11.96
C ALA A 50 -5.03 -8.36 12.69
N LYS A 51 -4.04 -7.58 13.15
CA LYS A 51 -4.17 -6.20 13.63
C LYS A 51 -3.68 -5.27 12.54
N VAL A 52 -4.59 -4.53 11.90
CA VAL A 52 -4.25 -3.74 10.72
C VAL A 52 -4.25 -2.25 11.05
N THR A 53 -3.16 -1.57 10.69
CA THR A 53 -3.10 -0.11 10.63
C THR A 53 -3.29 0.30 9.17
N PHE A 54 -4.41 0.98 8.90
CA PHE A 54 -4.70 1.57 7.60
C PHE A 54 -4.09 2.96 7.53
N ALA A 55 -3.18 3.19 6.59
CA ALA A 55 -2.58 4.49 6.34
C ALA A 55 -2.92 4.98 4.93
N ASP A 56 -3.48 6.19 4.83
CA ASP A 56 -3.80 6.81 3.55
C ASP A 56 -3.64 8.33 3.64
N TYR A 57 -3.32 8.97 2.52
CA TYR A 57 -3.26 10.43 2.44
C TYR A 57 -4.64 11.06 2.60
N ARG A 58 -5.70 10.42 2.09
CA ARG A 58 -7.07 10.92 2.07
C ARG A 58 -7.84 10.44 3.29
N GLN A 59 -8.28 11.40 4.09
CA GLN A 59 -9.12 11.09 5.25
C GLN A 59 -10.42 10.39 4.86
N GLU A 60 -11.01 10.74 3.70
CA GLU A 60 -12.25 10.14 3.21
C GLU A 60 -12.12 8.63 2.95
N HIS A 61 -10.93 8.15 2.59
CA HIS A 61 -10.67 6.71 2.45
C HIS A 61 -10.72 6.03 3.82
N LEU A 62 -10.04 6.60 4.81
CA LEU A 62 -10.01 6.08 6.18
C LEU A 62 -11.40 6.07 6.80
N ASP A 63 -12.18 7.15 6.62
CA ASP A 63 -13.56 7.24 7.10
C ASP A 63 -14.44 6.16 6.46
N SER A 64 -14.27 5.93 5.14
CA SER A 64 -15.00 4.87 4.42
C SER A 64 -14.65 3.47 4.92
N ILE A 65 -13.38 3.21 5.25
CA ILE A 65 -12.95 1.92 5.83
C ILE A 65 -13.53 1.77 7.23
N SER A 66 -13.47 2.82 8.04
CA SER A 66 -14.04 2.85 9.40
C SER A 66 -15.54 2.54 9.38
N GLU A 67 -16.29 3.13 8.45
CA GLU A 67 -17.71 2.87 8.27
C GLU A 67 -17.99 1.41 7.89
N LYS A 68 -17.19 0.80 7.01
CA LYS A 68 -17.32 -0.63 6.67
C LYS A 68 -17.09 -1.55 7.87
N LEU A 69 -16.25 -1.12 8.79
CA LEU A 69 -15.82 -1.92 9.94
C LEU A 69 -16.66 -1.69 11.21
N LYS A 70 -17.55 -0.70 11.24
CA LYS A 70 -18.31 -0.31 12.45
C LYS A 70 -19.11 -1.45 13.10
N ASP A 71 -19.62 -2.38 12.30
CA ASP A 71 -20.42 -3.51 12.78
C ASP A 71 -19.57 -4.71 13.23
N TYR A 72 -18.26 -4.65 13.03
CA TYR A 72 -17.32 -5.67 13.48
C TYR A 72 -16.79 -5.31 14.88
N ALA A 73 -17.45 -5.80 15.95
CA ALA A 73 -17.18 -5.44 17.34
C ALA A 73 -15.77 -5.81 17.88
N PHE A 74 -14.91 -6.45 17.08
CA PHE A 74 -13.58 -6.95 17.50
C PHE A 74 -12.43 -6.27 16.77
N LEU A 75 -12.49 -4.96 16.60
CA LEU A 75 -11.59 -4.24 15.70
C LEU A 75 -10.19 -4.07 16.28
N ASN A 76 -9.30 -4.91 15.82
CA ASN A 76 -7.86 -4.73 15.92
C ASN A 76 -7.39 -3.87 14.74
N CYS A 77 -7.89 -2.65 14.58
CA CYS A 77 -7.45 -1.75 13.52
C CYS A 77 -7.19 -0.33 14.03
N GLU A 78 -6.28 0.33 13.35
CA GLU A 78 -5.92 1.74 13.56
C GLU A 78 -6.00 2.47 12.22
N PHE A 79 -6.24 3.79 12.26
CA PHE A 79 -6.33 4.65 11.08
C PHE A 79 -5.34 5.79 11.23
N ILE A 80 -4.51 6.01 10.22
CA ILE A 80 -3.48 7.05 10.22
C ILE A 80 -3.56 7.82 8.92
N GLN A 81 -3.87 9.11 9.00
CA GLN A 81 -3.70 9.99 7.84
C GLN A 81 -2.21 10.22 7.62
N LEU A 82 -1.68 9.78 6.46
CA LEU A 82 -0.27 9.75 6.17
C LEU A 82 0.06 10.32 4.79
N ASP A 83 0.89 11.37 4.76
CA ASP A 83 1.45 11.90 3.50
C ASP A 83 2.78 11.20 3.20
N GLN A 84 2.73 10.18 2.34
CA GLN A 84 3.90 9.41 1.92
C GLN A 84 4.87 10.21 1.02
N GLU A 85 4.50 11.41 0.56
CA GLU A 85 5.42 12.32 -0.14
C GLU A 85 6.40 13.03 0.80
N THR A 86 6.18 12.95 2.11
CA THR A 86 7.06 13.51 3.13
C THR A 86 7.78 12.41 3.88
N LYS A 87 8.85 12.76 4.61
CA LYS A 87 9.47 11.81 5.54
C LYS A 87 8.51 11.52 6.69
N TRP A 88 8.18 10.27 6.89
CA TRP A 88 7.28 9.84 7.95
C TRP A 88 7.92 8.80 8.86
N ASN A 89 7.40 8.72 10.07
CA ASN A 89 7.78 7.74 11.07
C ASN A 89 6.58 7.43 11.97
N LEU A 90 6.38 6.17 12.28
CA LEU A 90 5.34 5.69 13.18
C LEU A 90 5.97 5.12 14.44
N ASN A 91 5.25 5.19 15.56
CA ASN A 91 5.76 4.67 16.84
C ASN A 91 5.68 3.14 16.98
N SER A 92 5.22 2.46 15.94
CA SER A 92 5.00 1.01 15.94
C SER A 92 5.90 0.30 14.96
N LYS A 93 6.23 -0.95 15.27
CA LYS A 93 6.80 -1.92 14.32
C LYS A 93 5.70 -2.90 13.91
N TYR A 94 5.81 -3.40 12.69
CA TYR A 94 4.85 -4.29 12.06
C TYR A 94 5.51 -5.59 11.64
N ASP A 95 4.74 -6.67 11.62
CA ASP A 95 5.19 -7.96 11.09
C ASP A 95 5.25 -7.95 9.56
N LEU A 96 4.39 -7.09 8.94
CA LEU A 96 4.30 -6.97 7.50
C LEU A 96 3.87 -5.55 7.10
N VAL A 97 4.52 -5.00 6.08
CA VAL A 97 4.04 -3.81 5.36
C VAL A 97 3.47 -4.24 4.01
N LEU A 98 2.25 -3.80 3.73
CA LEU A 98 1.63 -3.90 2.41
C LEU A 98 1.78 -2.57 1.70
N HIS A 99 2.51 -2.54 0.60
CA HIS A 99 2.75 -1.39 -0.24
C HIS A 99 2.28 -1.70 -1.67
N LEU A 100 0.96 -1.63 -1.87
CA LEU A 100 0.31 -2.20 -3.04
C LEU A 100 -0.29 -1.12 -3.94
N GLY A 101 0.34 -0.88 -5.09
CA GLY A 101 -0.17 0.03 -6.10
C GLY A 101 -0.07 1.53 -5.73
N VAL A 102 0.82 1.91 -4.84
CA VAL A 102 1.00 3.29 -4.36
C VAL A 102 2.27 3.93 -4.89
N LEU A 103 3.36 3.18 -4.97
CA LEU A 103 4.71 3.72 -5.21
C LEU A 103 4.77 4.63 -6.46
N TYR A 104 4.09 4.24 -7.54
CA TYR A 104 4.08 5.02 -8.79
C TYR A 104 3.30 6.35 -8.72
N HIS A 105 2.61 6.61 -7.61
CA HIS A 105 2.00 7.92 -7.33
C HIS A 105 2.93 8.88 -6.61
N LEU A 106 4.08 8.39 -6.11
CA LEU A 106 4.99 9.15 -5.27
C LEU A 106 6.16 9.71 -6.08
N LYS A 107 6.47 10.98 -5.89
CA LYS A 107 7.70 11.61 -6.41
C LYS A 107 8.89 11.24 -5.53
N ASN A 108 8.67 11.18 -4.22
CA ASN A 108 9.69 10.88 -3.21
C ASN A 108 9.70 9.39 -2.82
N TRP A 109 9.42 8.50 -3.79
CA TRP A 109 9.26 7.07 -3.58
C TRP A 109 10.44 6.37 -2.87
N LYS A 110 11.68 6.82 -3.09
CA LYS A 110 12.87 6.27 -2.41
C LYS A 110 12.81 6.51 -0.90
N GLN A 111 12.47 7.74 -0.53
CA GLN A 111 12.29 8.11 0.88
C GLN A 111 11.13 7.36 1.53
N ASP A 112 10.04 7.16 0.79
CA ASP A 112 8.88 6.39 1.27
C ASP A 112 9.24 4.93 1.53
N LEU A 113 9.97 4.27 0.61
CA LEU A 113 10.48 2.91 0.84
C LEU A 113 11.41 2.84 2.06
N GLU A 114 12.31 3.82 2.23
CA GLU A 114 13.18 3.89 3.42
C GLU A 114 12.34 3.99 4.71
N CYS A 115 11.30 4.81 4.72
CA CYS A 115 10.38 4.91 5.85
C CYS A 115 9.65 3.58 6.09
N ALA A 116 9.10 2.95 5.05
CA ALA A 116 8.39 1.68 5.15
C ALA A 116 9.26 0.57 5.75
N MET A 117 10.49 0.41 5.25
CA MET A 117 11.43 -0.59 5.73
C MET A 117 11.96 -0.32 7.15
N GLN A 118 11.87 0.92 7.64
CA GLN A 118 12.16 1.20 9.05
C GLN A 118 11.11 0.61 10.00
N HIS A 119 9.91 0.27 9.52
CA HIS A 119 8.80 -0.21 10.34
C HIS A 119 8.57 -1.72 10.28
N SER A 120 9.16 -2.41 9.30
CA SER A 120 9.09 -3.87 9.18
C SER A 120 10.30 -4.42 8.43
N ASN A 121 10.69 -5.66 8.77
CA ASN A 121 11.67 -6.42 8.00
C ASN A 121 11.02 -7.19 6.83
N THR A 122 9.71 -7.14 6.71
CA THR A 122 8.96 -7.84 5.66
C THR A 122 8.00 -6.88 4.99
N MET A 123 8.11 -6.76 3.67
CA MET A 123 7.20 -5.92 2.87
C MET A 123 6.77 -6.66 1.61
N ILE A 124 5.48 -6.57 1.28
CA ILE A 124 5.00 -6.89 -0.06
C ILE A 124 4.88 -5.59 -0.82
N LEU A 125 5.70 -5.45 -1.86
CA LEU A 125 5.71 -4.30 -2.75
C LEU A 125 5.10 -4.68 -4.10
N GLU A 126 4.10 -3.93 -4.54
CA GLU A 126 3.58 -3.98 -5.90
C GLU A 126 3.59 -2.59 -6.51
N SER A 127 4.18 -2.45 -7.69
CA SER A 127 4.22 -1.19 -8.41
C SER A 127 4.27 -1.40 -9.92
N LEU A 128 3.91 -0.36 -10.66
CA LEU A 128 4.21 -0.30 -12.09
C LEU A 128 5.70 -0.05 -12.28
N VAL A 129 6.33 -0.87 -13.10
CA VAL A 129 7.73 -0.72 -13.49
C VAL A 129 7.83 -0.58 -15.01
N HIS A 130 8.84 0.12 -15.48
CA HIS A 130 9.12 0.27 -16.89
C HIS A 130 10.30 -0.60 -17.29
N ASN A 131 10.13 -1.41 -18.34
CA ASN A 131 11.15 -2.38 -18.77
C ASN A 131 12.31 -1.76 -19.58
N ASN A 132 12.39 -0.42 -19.67
CA ASN A 132 13.42 0.25 -20.45
C ASN A 132 14.48 0.91 -19.56
N ILE A 133 15.70 0.98 -20.13
CA ILE A 133 16.96 1.50 -19.60
C ILE A 133 16.93 3.02 -19.25
N PHE A 134 15.76 3.62 -19.16
CA PHE A 134 15.64 5.05 -18.87
C PHE A 134 15.60 5.30 -17.37
N PRO A 135 16.26 6.37 -16.91
CA PRO A 135 16.17 6.79 -15.51
C PRO A 135 14.71 7.03 -15.11
N ASP A 136 14.46 6.93 -13.82
CA ASP A 136 13.15 7.19 -13.23
C ASP A 136 12.57 8.51 -13.74
N THR A 137 11.38 8.47 -14.30
CA THR A 137 10.73 9.62 -14.91
C THR A 137 9.33 9.83 -14.35
N ILE A 138 8.94 11.09 -14.22
CA ILE A 138 7.56 11.47 -13.90
C ILE A 138 6.88 11.84 -15.21
N LYS A 139 5.76 11.20 -15.50
CA LYS A 139 4.93 11.53 -16.66
C LYS A 139 3.55 12.00 -16.22
N LYS A 140 3.06 13.04 -16.89
CA LYS A 140 1.64 13.38 -16.80
C LYS A 140 0.83 12.35 -17.57
N VAL A 141 -0.24 11.86 -16.97
CA VAL A 141 -1.15 10.89 -17.55
C VAL A 141 -2.56 11.46 -17.58
N ASN A 142 -3.31 11.09 -18.60
CA ASN A 142 -4.75 11.36 -18.63
C ASN A 142 -5.43 10.32 -17.73
N VAL A 143 -5.81 10.76 -16.54
CA VAL A 143 -6.56 9.93 -15.60
C VAL A 143 -8.05 10.07 -15.91
N ASP A 144 -8.75 8.95 -16.05
CA ASP A 144 -10.20 8.94 -16.19
C ASP A 144 -10.83 9.63 -14.95
N PRO A 145 -11.69 10.63 -15.11
CA PRO A 145 -12.33 11.34 -13.99
C PRO A 145 -13.00 10.42 -12.98
N PHE A 146 -13.47 9.25 -13.41
CA PHE A 146 -14.05 8.26 -12.52
C PHE A 146 -13.02 7.66 -11.55
N THR A 147 -11.78 7.51 -11.99
CA THR A 147 -10.70 6.94 -11.18
C THR A 147 -9.84 8.00 -10.50
N GLU A 148 -9.92 9.27 -10.92
CA GLU A 148 -9.12 10.37 -10.38
C GLU A 148 -9.23 10.48 -8.83
N LYS A 149 -10.41 10.24 -8.29
CA LYS A 149 -10.67 10.26 -6.85
C LYS A 149 -9.91 9.20 -6.03
N TYR A 150 -9.42 8.14 -6.68
CA TYR A 150 -8.65 7.06 -6.04
C TYR A 150 -7.15 7.30 -6.09
N HIS A 151 -6.69 8.26 -6.87
CA HIS A 151 -5.29 8.65 -6.89
C HIS A 151 -4.96 9.57 -5.71
N GLY A 152 -3.74 9.51 -5.23
CA GLY A 152 -3.27 10.30 -4.09
C GLY A 152 -3.15 11.80 -4.38
N LYS A 153 -2.13 12.42 -3.79
CA LYS A 153 -1.88 13.87 -3.86
C LYS A 153 -1.68 14.41 -5.29
N ASN A 154 -1.15 13.59 -6.20
CA ASN A 154 -0.83 13.97 -7.57
C ASN A 154 -1.57 13.08 -8.58
N PRO A 155 -2.91 13.21 -8.71
CA PRO A 155 -3.73 12.26 -9.47
C PRO A 155 -3.43 12.21 -10.97
N LYS A 156 -2.80 13.23 -11.53
CA LYS A 156 -2.46 13.30 -12.97
C LYS A 156 -0.98 13.07 -13.26
N GLU A 157 -0.21 12.69 -12.25
CA GLU A 157 1.21 12.41 -12.41
C GLU A 157 1.51 11.00 -11.89
N LEU A 158 2.18 10.20 -12.69
CA LEU A 158 2.67 8.88 -12.31
C LEU A 158 4.18 8.84 -12.46
N SER A 159 4.84 8.25 -11.47
CA SER A 159 6.26 7.95 -11.53
C SER A 159 6.48 6.60 -12.19
N PHE A 160 7.34 6.57 -13.20
CA PHE A 160 7.76 5.33 -13.84
C PHE A 160 9.19 5.07 -13.43
N PHE A 161 9.41 3.95 -12.78
CA PHE A 161 10.73 3.54 -12.31
C PHE A 161 11.30 2.45 -13.19
N CYS A 162 12.62 2.41 -13.27
CA CYS A 162 13.32 1.22 -13.68
C CYS A 162 13.25 0.18 -12.54
N GLN A 163 13.01 -1.07 -12.86
CA GLN A 163 12.99 -2.16 -11.88
C GLN A 163 14.30 -2.20 -11.09
N GLU A 164 15.44 -2.04 -11.77
CA GLU A 164 16.77 -2.00 -11.16
C GLU A 164 16.93 -0.87 -10.13
N SER A 165 16.33 0.29 -10.36
CA SER A 165 16.36 1.40 -9.38
C SER A 165 15.61 1.06 -8.10
N VAL A 166 14.48 0.36 -8.20
CA VAL A 166 13.70 -0.09 -7.03
C VAL A 166 14.48 -1.15 -6.26
N GLU A 167 14.99 -2.16 -6.94
CA GLU A 167 15.81 -3.23 -6.35
C GLU A 167 17.09 -2.69 -5.69
N ALA A 168 17.80 -1.76 -6.34
CA ALA A 168 18.97 -1.12 -5.77
C ALA A 168 18.66 -0.28 -4.53
N THR A 169 17.48 0.32 -4.46
CA THR A 169 17.03 1.07 -3.27
C THR A 169 16.73 0.11 -2.13
N LEU A 170 15.98 -0.96 -2.38
CA LEU A 170 15.67 -1.98 -1.37
C LEU A 170 16.94 -2.62 -0.82
N ASN A 171 17.87 -3.02 -1.68
CA ASN A 171 19.15 -3.61 -1.27
C ASN A 171 19.99 -2.66 -0.38
N LYS A 172 19.98 -1.35 -0.64
CA LYS A 172 20.68 -0.37 0.22
C LYS A 172 20.05 -0.23 1.59
N ILE A 173 18.72 -0.40 1.70
CA ILE A 173 18.01 -0.33 2.97
C ILE A 173 18.30 -1.59 3.79
N ASP A 174 18.30 -2.76 3.16
CA ASP A 174 18.51 -4.06 3.82
C ASP A 174 19.94 -4.23 4.37
N CYS A 175 20.92 -3.53 3.80
CA CYS A 175 22.32 -3.55 4.27
C CYS A 175 22.61 -2.64 5.48
N ARG A 176 21.62 -2.02 6.10
CA ARG A 176 21.77 -1.17 7.29
C ARG A 176 21.16 -1.83 8.52
#